data_ac34cb47f268ac56a17d59d550a1bbb8
#
_entry.id   ac34cb47f268ac56a17d59d550a1bbb8
#
_cell.length_a   1.000
_cell.length_b   1.000
_cell.length_c   1.000
_cell.angle_alpha   90.00
_cell.angle_beta   90.00
_cell.angle_gamma   90.00
#
_symmetry.space_group_name_H-M   'P 1'
#
loop_
_entity.id
_entity.type
_entity.pdbx_description
1 polymer ?
#
loop_
_entity_poly.entity_id
_entity_poly.type
_entity_poly.pdbx_seq_one_letter_code
_entity_poly.pdbx_strand_id
1 'polypeptide(L)'
;MRQQLPTQTQSERKNKEDHDEEDDDDSSPKGNDKELSDMVITTALGKIRGTLLTSQRGRNFYAFRGIRYAKPPVGELRFKPPEPVDQWFDIFDATFDGPMCPQPGLSSKDVSEDCLRLNIYTRELPSEKNPNIKKPVIVFIHPGGFYSLSGQSKNFAGPQYFMDRSVVLVTFNYRLGSLGFLSTGTKEAPGNLGLKDQVALLRWVKLLIARFGGDPNSITLLGYGAGAMSVTLHMVSPMSKNLFHKAIIMSGSATGQWELPEEQLYVAQRQALLLKCPLQNITEMMDCLKRKHYLEYANTLRNMFEFGRQNPLILWKPVVERDFGQERFLTEDPVRSYQNGDYMKIPIITGMTKDEFVGPALSLLENDRWLNYFVENFELVAPICFMYNQSNPRASSISRELWNYYFGDNITLSLPDSLENLTQLYSDALTGFSVHRFVHLAARSTKVYYYKFSYQGQRSHIYYPENGPYGVVHHDDLMYLFVEPSVSRMFNEDDDESGMVNIFTRMLSAFAYKGDPNKPSDKYLRDIRWRPFSYKKQYYLDIGDELVMRGGLNTQRYELWKRLFPLNWRRQSKHGVNDVDYE
;
A
#
# COMPACT_ATOMS: atom_id res chain seq x y z
N MET A 1 17.98 18.19 -32.90
CA MET A 1 19.25 17.77 -33.54
C MET A 1 19.56 16.37 -33.07
N ARG A 2 19.58 15.41 -33.97
CA ARG A 2 19.98 14.01 -33.68
C ARG A 2 21.51 13.95 -33.59
N GLN A 3 22.06 13.34 -32.54
CA GLN A 3 23.44 12.88 -32.54
C GLN A 3 23.51 11.41 -32.17
N GLN A 4 24.24 10.69 -32.98
CA GLN A 4 24.46 9.26 -33.02
C GLN A 4 25.47 8.81 -31.95
N LEU A 5 25.25 7.63 -31.39
CA LEU A 5 26.17 6.88 -30.53
C LEU A 5 27.23 6.14 -31.40
N PRO A 6 28.48 6.01 -30.94
CA PRO A 6 29.46 5.16 -31.58
C PRO A 6 29.46 3.74 -31.05
N THR A 7 29.55 2.79 -31.96
CA THR A 7 29.83 1.37 -31.78
C THR A 7 31.24 1.14 -31.23
N GLN A 8 31.38 0.25 -30.26
CA GLN A 8 32.66 -0.36 -29.91
C GLN A 8 32.61 -1.89 -29.91
N THR A 9 33.71 -2.42 -30.43
CA THR A 9 34.05 -3.76 -30.85
C THR A 9 34.30 -4.74 -29.70
N GLN A 10 33.98 -6.02 -29.98
CA GLN A 10 34.30 -7.20 -29.21
C GLN A 10 35.81 -7.39 -28.98
N SER A 11 36.20 -7.86 -27.80
CA SER A 11 37.40 -8.66 -27.60
C SER A 11 37.13 -9.82 -26.66
N GLU A 12 37.36 -11.01 -27.16
CA GLU A 12 37.28 -12.31 -26.48
C GLU A 12 38.33 -12.42 -25.34
N ARG A 13 37.94 -12.98 -24.22
CA ARG A 13 38.84 -13.76 -23.34
C ARG A 13 38.11 -14.94 -22.71
N LYS A 14 38.67 -16.12 -22.96
CA LYS A 14 38.39 -17.44 -22.39
C LYS A 14 38.91 -17.57 -20.98
N ASN A 15 38.20 -18.42 -20.22
CA ASN A 15 38.62 -19.38 -19.13
C ASN A 15 37.99 -19.02 -17.76
N LYS A 16 37.47 -19.93 -16.99
CA LYS A 16 37.63 -21.37 -16.73
C LYS A 16 36.44 -21.83 -15.90
N GLU A 17 35.99 -23.01 -16.16
CA GLU A 17 34.97 -23.75 -15.38
C GLU A 17 35.54 -24.14 -14.00
N ASP A 18 34.77 -23.88 -12.95
CA ASP A 18 34.79 -24.63 -11.72
C ASP A 18 33.36 -25.09 -11.43
N HIS A 19 33.16 -26.40 -11.53
CA HIS A 19 31.93 -27.11 -11.21
C HIS A 19 31.82 -27.22 -9.69
N ASP A 20 30.76 -26.62 -9.11
CA ASP A 20 30.20 -27.08 -7.85
C ASP A 20 28.77 -27.59 -8.14
N GLU A 21 28.66 -28.93 -8.08
CA GLU A 21 27.38 -29.66 -8.17
C GLU A 21 26.54 -29.34 -6.92
N GLU A 22 25.45 -28.60 -7.06
CA GLU A 22 24.35 -28.55 -6.09
C GLU A 22 23.18 -29.36 -6.65
N ASP A 23 22.89 -30.49 -6.02
CA ASP A 23 21.69 -31.30 -6.21
C ASP A 23 20.43 -30.48 -5.87
N ASP A 24 19.88 -29.79 -6.84
CA ASP A 24 18.50 -29.33 -6.86
C ASP A 24 17.71 -30.24 -7.82
N ASP A 25 16.83 -31.05 -7.22
CA ASP A 25 15.92 -31.96 -7.92
C ASP A 25 15.02 -31.16 -8.89
N ASP A 26 15.50 -30.97 -10.12
CA ASP A 26 14.86 -30.25 -11.22
C ASP A 26 14.10 -31.22 -12.11
N SER A 27 12.96 -31.72 -11.61
CA SER A 27 11.97 -32.38 -12.46
C SER A 27 10.94 -31.39 -12.98
N SER A 28 11.38 -30.44 -13.83
CA SER A 28 10.46 -29.63 -14.65
C SER A 28 9.97 -30.47 -15.84
N PRO A 29 8.67 -30.63 -16.08
CA PRO A 29 8.19 -31.29 -17.28
C PRO A 29 8.46 -30.39 -18.49
N LYS A 30 9.29 -30.83 -19.42
CA LYS A 30 9.39 -30.26 -20.78
C LYS A 30 8.10 -30.61 -21.52
N GLY A 31 7.07 -29.74 -21.40
CA GLY A 31 5.83 -29.83 -22.15
C GLY A 31 5.89 -28.95 -23.41
N ASN A 32 5.24 -29.38 -24.47
CA ASN A 32 5.13 -28.67 -25.76
C ASN A 32 4.53 -27.27 -25.55
N ASP A 33 5.19 -26.22 -26.05
CA ASP A 33 4.78 -24.81 -25.95
C ASP A 33 3.34 -24.52 -26.40
N LYS A 34 2.76 -25.35 -27.21
CA LYS A 34 1.39 -25.23 -27.74
C LYS A 34 0.30 -25.74 -26.77
N GLU A 35 0.58 -26.72 -25.90
CA GLU A 35 -0.37 -27.21 -24.87
C GLU A 35 -0.43 -26.31 -23.63
N LEU A 36 0.59 -25.50 -23.39
CA LEU A 36 0.69 -24.60 -22.23
C LEU A 36 -0.05 -23.29 -22.44
N SER A 37 -0.37 -22.89 -23.69
CA SER A 37 -1.08 -21.64 -24.00
C SER A 37 -2.57 -21.64 -23.64
N ASP A 38 -3.19 -22.82 -23.47
CA ASP A 38 -4.64 -22.98 -23.25
C ASP A 38 -4.98 -23.58 -21.87
N MET A 39 -4.35 -23.04 -20.82
CA MET A 39 -4.59 -23.52 -19.48
C MET A 39 -5.96 -23.08 -18.94
N VAL A 40 -6.79 -24.04 -18.61
CA VAL A 40 -8.13 -23.81 -18.07
C VAL A 40 -8.28 -24.52 -16.72
N ILE A 41 -8.66 -23.77 -15.69
CA ILE A 41 -9.05 -24.31 -14.37
C ILE A 41 -10.57 -24.17 -14.17
N THR A 42 -11.13 -25.06 -13.35
CA THR A 42 -12.55 -25.03 -12.99
C THR A 42 -12.72 -24.54 -11.56
N THR A 43 -13.55 -23.52 -11.39
CA THR A 43 -13.94 -22.95 -10.09
C THR A 43 -15.45 -23.08 -9.86
N ALA A 44 -15.92 -22.73 -8.67
CA ALA A 44 -17.35 -22.66 -8.39
C ALA A 44 -18.08 -21.55 -9.18
N LEU A 45 -17.35 -20.56 -9.71
CA LEU A 45 -17.92 -19.48 -10.54
C LEU A 45 -17.94 -19.83 -12.03
N GLY A 46 -17.14 -20.79 -12.48
CA GLY A 46 -17.01 -21.17 -13.88
C GLY A 46 -15.55 -21.51 -14.24
N LYS A 47 -15.29 -21.74 -15.53
CA LYS A 47 -13.96 -22.05 -16.06
C LYS A 47 -13.18 -20.76 -16.31
N ILE A 48 -11.87 -20.78 -16.04
CA ILE A 48 -10.97 -19.64 -16.19
C ILE A 48 -9.74 -20.09 -16.97
N ARG A 49 -9.44 -19.37 -18.06
CA ARG A 49 -8.22 -19.58 -18.86
C ARG A 49 -7.13 -18.62 -18.38
N GLY A 50 -5.97 -19.15 -18.00
CA GLY A 50 -4.77 -18.40 -17.67
C GLY A 50 -3.70 -18.47 -18.75
N THR A 51 -2.49 -18.00 -18.42
CA THR A 51 -1.29 -18.06 -19.26
C THR A 51 -0.06 -18.39 -18.41
N LEU A 52 1.05 -18.68 -19.06
CA LEU A 52 2.36 -18.80 -18.44
C LEU A 52 3.15 -17.51 -18.63
N LEU A 53 3.85 -17.13 -17.57
CA LEU A 53 4.83 -16.05 -17.57
C LEU A 53 6.14 -16.58 -16.97
N THR A 54 7.23 -15.81 -17.14
CA THR A 54 8.56 -16.17 -16.67
C THR A 54 8.99 -15.24 -15.54
N SER A 55 9.52 -15.81 -14.46
CA SER A 55 10.08 -15.09 -13.31
C SER A 55 11.44 -14.47 -13.62
N GLN A 56 11.99 -13.69 -12.68
CA GLN A 56 13.34 -13.12 -12.80
C GLN A 56 14.40 -14.20 -13.10
N ARG A 57 14.27 -15.39 -12.51
CA ARG A 57 15.21 -16.51 -12.66
C ARG A 57 14.83 -17.50 -13.75
N GLY A 58 14.08 -17.08 -14.75
CA GLY A 58 13.73 -17.90 -15.90
C GLY A 58 12.74 -19.04 -15.59
N ARG A 59 12.08 -19.06 -14.42
CA ARG A 59 11.14 -20.11 -14.03
C ARG A 59 9.73 -19.77 -14.50
N ASN A 60 9.06 -20.74 -15.10
CA ASN A 60 7.67 -20.58 -15.51
C ASN A 60 6.72 -20.53 -14.29
N PHE A 61 5.71 -19.70 -14.38
CA PHE A 61 4.62 -19.62 -13.42
C PHE A 61 3.28 -19.34 -14.10
N TYR A 62 2.22 -19.78 -13.48
CA TYR A 62 0.85 -19.59 -13.93
C TYR A 62 0.33 -18.22 -13.56
N ALA A 63 -0.28 -17.53 -14.50
CA ALA A 63 -0.87 -16.21 -14.34
C ALA A 63 -2.33 -16.19 -14.79
N PHE A 64 -3.23 -15.86 -13.89
CA PHE A 64 -4.65 -15.66 -14.14
C PHE A 64 -4.98 -14.21 -13.82
N ARG A 65 -5.25 -13.38 -14.83
CA ARG A 65 -5.31 -11.92 -14.70
C ARG A 65 -6.66 -11.36 -15.12
N GLY A 66 -7.08 -10.26 -14.49
CA GLY A 66 -8.32 -9.55 -14.85
C GLY A 66 -9.61 -10.25 -14.44
N ILE A 67 -9.58 -11.21 -13.48
CA ILE A 67 -10.77 -11.91 -13.01
C ILE A 67 -11.65 -10.95 -12.20
N ARG A 68 -12.96 -10.91 -12.46
CA ARG A 68 -13.90 -10.15 -11.62
C ARG A 68 -14.09 -10.82 -10.27
N TYR A 69 -13.94 -10.06 -9.18
CA TYR A 69 -14.26 -10.52 -7.83
C TYR A 69 -15.58 -9.93 -7.30
N ALA A 70 -16.08 -8.90 -7.95
CA ALA A 70 -17.38 -8.28 -7.70
C ALA A 70 -18.02 -7.85 -9.03
N LYS A 71 -19.34 -7.63 -9.03
CA LYS A 71 -20.06 -7.04 -10.17
C LYS A 71 -19.50 -5.64 -10.47
N PRO A 72 -19.46 -5.23 -11.74
CA PRO A 72 -19.08 -3.86 -12.10
C PRO A 72 -19.94 -2.83 -11.36
N PRO A 73 -19.34 -1.88 -10.62
CA PRO A 73 -20.08 -0.88 -9.86
C PRO A 73 -20.56 0.28 -10.75
N VAL A 74 -21.34 -0.04 -11.76
CA VAL A 74 -21.86 0.91 -12.78
C VAL A 74 -23.35 1.18 -12.61
N GLY A 75 -23.83 2.30 -13.14
CA GLY A 75 -25.27 2.65 -13.13
C GLY A 75 -25.85 2.66 -11.71
N GLU A 76 -26.84 1.81 -11.45
CA GLU A 76 -27.47 1.72 -10.13
C GLU A 76 -26.56 1.18 -9.02
N LEU A 77 -25.48 0.46 -9.37
CA LEU A 77 -24.49 -0.04 -8.42
C LEU A 77 -23.40 0.98 -8.09
N ARG A 78 -23.32 2.10 -8.82
CA ARG A 78 -22.41 3.21 -8.47
C ARG A 78 -22.78 3.74 -7.10
N PHE A 79 -21.80 3.99 -6.24
CA PHE A 79 -21.95 4.39 -4.84
C PHE A 79 -22.70 3.37 -3.95
N LYS A 80 -22.76 2.09 -4.37
CA LYS A 80 -23.26 0.98 -3.56
C LYS A 80 -22.12 0.07 -3.10
N PRO A 81 -22.31 -0.69 -2.00
CA PRO A 81 -21.40 -1.76 -1.63
C PRO A 81 -21.21 -2.76 -2.79
N PRO A 82 -20.04 -3.43 -2.88
CA PRO A 82 -19.80 -4.41 -3.94
C PRO A 82 -20.73 -5.61 -3.80
N GLU A 83 -21.26 -6.08 -4.94
CA GLU A 83 -22.05 -7.31 -5.04
C GLU A 83 -21.20 -8.46 -5.58
N PRO A 84 -21.42 -9.71 -5.10
CA PRO A 84 -20.77 -10.89 -5.66
C PRO A 84 -21.02 -11.03 -7.16
N VAL A 85 -20.04 -11.55 -7.90
CA VAL A 85 -20.22 -11.90 -9.32
C VAL A 85 -21.14 -13.10 -9.48
N ASP A 86 -21.90 -13.11 -10.56
CA ASP A 86 -22.68 -14.27 -10.96
C ASP A 86 -21.78 -15.36 -11.56
N GLN A 87 -22.22 -16.60 -11.57
CA GLN A 87 -21.56 -17.67 -12.29
C GLN A 87 -21.59 -17.40 -13.81
N TRP A 88 -20.52 -17.82 -14.49
CA TRP A 88 -20.42 -17.74 -15.93
C TRP A 88 -20.29 -19.14 -16.54
N PHE A 89 -20.83 -19.30 -17.75
CA PHE A 89 -20.90 -20.61 -18.45
C PHE A 89 -19.74 -20.78 -19.44
N ASP A 90 -19.33 -19.70 -20.08
CA ASP A 90 -18.21 -19.69 -21.01
C ASP A 90 -16.86 -19.69 -20.26
N ILE A 91 -15.78 -19.96 -20.96
CA ILE A 91 -14.43 -19.88 -20.40
C ILE A 91 -14.09 -18.40 -20.26
N PHE A 92 -13.91 -17.93 -19.01
CA PHE A 92 -13.43 -16.59 -18.73
C PHE A 92 -11.96 -16.46 -19.16
N ASP A 93 -11.67 -15.51 -20.05
CA ASP A 93 -10.30 -15.22 -20.49
C ASP A 93 -9.58 -14.35 -19.45
N ALA A 94 -8.64 -14.96 -18.74
CA ALA A 94 -7.81 -14.33 -17.72
C ALA A 94 -6.33 -14.25 -18.16
N THR A 95 -6.06 -14.07 -19.45
CA THR A 95 -4.69 -14.02 -20.01
C THR A 95 -4.09 -12.61 -19.97
N PHE A 96 -4.83 -11.57 -19.63
CA PHE A 96 -4.37 -10.17 -19.55
C PHE A 96 -4.98 -9.43 -18.37
N ASP A 97 -4.28 -8.38 -17.90
CA ASP A 97 -4.80 -7.49 -16.85
C ASP A 97 -6.11 -6.82 -17.29
N GLY A 98 -7.05 -6.68 -16.39
CA GLY A 98 -8.26 -5.88 -16.60
C GLY A 98 -7.95 -4.37 -16.62
N PRO A 99 -8.95 -3.48 -16.80
CA PRO A 99 -8.77 -2.04 -16.73
C PRO A 99 -8.43 -1.59 -15.30
N MET A 100 -7.71 -0.47 -15.17
CA MET A 100 -7.56 0.23 -13.89
C MET A 100 -8.86 0.92 -13.49
N CYS A 101 -9.02 1.21 -12.20
CA CYS A 101 -10.10 2.07 -11.73
C CYS A 101 -9.90 3.53 -12.19
N PRO A 102 -10.98 4.32 -12.38
CA PRO A 102 -10.89 5.70 -12.82
C PRO A 102 -9.96 6.53 -11.93
N GLN A 103 -8.97 7.15 -12.56
CA GLN A 103 -7.93 7.96 -11.92
C GLN A 103 -7.35 8.98 -12.90
N PRO A 104 -6.69 10.07 -12.41
CA PRO A 104 -6.28 11.17 -13.26
C PRO A 104 -5.17 10.80 -14.26
N GLY A 105 -5.14 11.52 -15.38
CA GLY A 105 -4.07 11.43 -16.37
C GLY A 105 -4.15 10.23 -17.31
N LEU A 106 -5.20 9.41 -17.23
CA LEU A 106 -5.41 8.22 -18.03
C LEU A 106 -6.64 8.35 -18.94
N SER A 107 -6.62 7.62 -20.06
CA SER A 107 -7.71 7.61 -21.04
C SER A 107 -8.75 6.52 -20.75
N SER A 108 -9.90 6.60 -21.44
CA SER A 108 -10.94 5.54 -21.38
C SER A 108 -10.47 4.18 -21.90
N LYS A 109 -9.33 4.09 -22.56
CA LYS A 109 -8.71 2.82 -22.97
C LYS A 109 -8.01 2.11 -21.81
N ASP A 110 -7.57 2.90 -20.81
CA ASP A 110 -6.77 2.40 -19.69
C ASP A 110 -7.61 2.16 -18.44
N VAL A 111 -8.69 2.92 -18.27
CA VAL A 111 -9.53 2.93 -17.06
C VAL A 111 -11.00 2.61 -17.36
N SER A 112 -11.66 1.99 -16.39
CA SER A 112 -13.10 1.68 -16.44
C SER A 112 -13.66 1.58 -15.03
N GLU A 113 -14.95 1.80 -14.83
CA GLU A 113 -15.64 1.42 -13.59
C GLU A 113 -15.75 -0.11 -13.43
N ASP A 114 -15.71 -0.90 -14.53
CA ASP A 114 -15.55 -2.37 -14.46
C ASP A 114 -14.11 -2.76 -14.10
N CYS A 115 -13.60 -2.21 -13.02
CA CYS A 115 -12.23 -2.35 -12.56
C CYS A 115 -12.07 -3.25 -11.32
N LEU A 116 -13.14 -3.78 -10.74
CA LEU A 116 -13.07 -4.66 -9.59
C LEU A 116 -12.54 -6.03 -10.01
N ARG A 117 -11.25 -6.04 -10.34
CA ARG A 117 -10.53 -7.17 -10.93
C ARG A 117 -9.36 -7.57 -10.06
N LEU A 118 -9.07 -8.87 -10.06
CA LEU A 118 -7.90 -9.45 -9.39
C LEU A 118 -7.02 -10.22 -10.37
N ASN A 119 -5.77 -10.41 -9.99
CA ASN A 119 -4.78 -11.25 -10.66
C ASN A 119 -4.24 -12.27 -9.66
N ILE A 120 -3.98 -13.50 -10.11
CA ILE A 120 -3.43 -14.58 -9.30
C ILE A 120 -2.21 -15.15 -10.02
N TYR A 121 -1.13 -15.30 -9.27
CA TYR A 121 0.13 -15.83 -9.75
C TYR A 121 0.58 -16.98 -8.85
N THR A 122 0.95 -18.11 -9.44
CA THR A 122 1.39 -19.30 -8.71
C THR A 122 2.33 -20.15 -9.56
N ARG A 123 3.29 -20.78 -8.91
CA ARG A 123 4.22 -21.72 -9.60
C ARG A 123 3.63 -23.12 -9.76
N GLU A 124 2.60 -23.46 -8.98
CA GLU A 124 2.09 -24.81 -8.94
C GLU A 124 0.58 -24.80 -8.74
N LEU A 125 -0.12 -25.55 -9.57
CA LEU A 125 -1.56 -25.76 -9.46
C LEU A 125 -1.87 -27.14 -8.86
N PRO A 126 -3.05 -27.31 -8.24
CA PRO A 126 -3.53 -28.63 -7.86
C PRO A 126 -3.53 -29.58 -9.06
N SER A 127 -3.00 -30.78 -8.88
CA SER A 127 -2.89 -31.81 -9.89
C SER A 127 -3.27 -33.17 -9.31
N GLU A 128 -3.42 -34.20 -10.15
CA GLU A 128 -3.68 -35.57 -9.68
C GLU A 128 -2.57 -36.07 -8.74
N LYS A 129 -1.32 -35.66 -8.98
CA LYS A 129 -0.16 -36.02 -8.15
C LYS A 129 -0.13 -35.26 -6.83
N ASN A 130 -0.61 -34.01 -6.81
CA ASN A 130 -0.63 -33.13 -5.65
C ASN A 130 -1.96 -32.36 -5.53
N PRO A 131 -3.08 -33.05 -5.25
CA PRO A 131 -4.40 -32.44 -5.24
C PRO A 131 -4.62 -31.47 -4.08
N ASN A 132 -3.82 -31.60 -3.00
CA ASN A 132 -3.98 -30.84 -1.77
C ASN A 132 -2.85 -29.82 -1.53
N ILE A 133 -2.25 -29.33 -2.62
CA ILE A 133 -1.22 -28.29 -2.49
C ILE A 133 -1.76 -27.08 -1.73
N LYS A 134 -0.98 -26.55 -0.78
CA LYS A 134 -1.33 -25.44 0.10
C LYS A 134 -0.13 -24.51 0.27
N LYS A 135 -0.03 -23.52 -0.61
CA LYS A 135 1.00 -22.47 -0.49
C LYS A 135 0.42 -21.27 0.28
N PRO A 136 1.21 -20.57 1.10
CA PRO A 136 0.76 -19.33 1.71
C PRO A 136 0.39 -18.32 0.63
N VAL A 137 -0.65 -17.54 0.89
CA VAL A 137 -1.18 -16.52 -0.02
C VAL A 137 -0.73 -15.15 0.46
N ILE A 138 -0.18 -14.35 -0.43
CA ILE A 138 0.07 -12.92 -0.21
C ILE A 138 -0.93 -12.14 -1.04
N VAL A 139 -1.73 -11.30 -0.40
CA VAL A 139 -2.68 -10.39 -1.06
C VAL A 139 -2.12 -8.98 -0.96
N PHE A 140 -1.79 -8.38 -2.11
CA PHE A 140 -1.22 -7.04 -2.18
C PHE A 140 -2.29 -5.98 -2.37
N ILE A 141 -2.36 -5.02 -1.44
CA ILE A 141 -3.19 -3.82 -1.50
C ILE A 141 -2.30 -2.66 -1.96
N HIS A 142 -2.53 -2.18 -3.18
CA HIS A 142 -1.70 -1.17 -3.80
C HIS A 142 -1.79 0.20 -3.11
N PRO A 143 -0.73 1.04 -3.18
CA PRO A 143 -0.72 2.42 -2.68
C PRO A 143 -1.53 3.38 -3.55
N GLY A 144 -1.23 4.69 -3.45
CA GLY A 144 -1.78 5.74 -4.31
C GLY A 144 -2.80 6.65 -3.63
N GLY A 145 -2.69 6.87 -2.31
CA GLY A 145 -3.48 7.86 -1.56
C GLY A 145 -4.99 7.66 -1.62
N PHE A 146 -5.47 6.47 -1.97
CA PHE A 146 -6.87 6.12 -2.28
C PHE A 146 -7.42 6.76 -3.57
N TYR A 147 -6.60 7.35 -4.43
CA TYR A 147 -7.06 8.00 -5.66
C TYR A 147 -6.25 7.65 -6.92
N SER A 148 -5.19 6.85 -6.81
CA SER A 148 -4.33 6.50 -7.93
C SER A 148 -3.72 5.10 -7.79
N LEU A 149 -3.01 4.67 -8.82
CA LEU A 149 -2.32 3.38 -8.96
C LEU A 149 -3.28 2.18 -9.12
N SER A 150 -2.71 0.98 -9.17
CA SER A 150 -3.46 -0.26 -9.42
C SER A 150 -2.66 -1.50 -9.04
N GLY A 151 -3.32 -2.65 -8.97
CA GLY A 151 -2.69 -3.95 -8.82
C GLY A 151 -2.31 -4.62 -10.16
N GLN A 152 -2.24 -3.86 -11.26
CA GLN A 152 -1.91 -4.42 -12.58
C GLN A 152 -0.43 -4.76 -12.71
N SER A 153 -0.14 -5.94 -13.31
CA SER A 153 1.23 -6.43 -13.49
C SER A 153 2.04 -5.62 -14.51
N LYS A 154 1.38 -5.04 -15.49
CA LYS A 154 2.02 -4.28 -16.56
C LYS A 154 2.46 -2.86 -16.15
N ASN A 155 1.99 -2.37 -15.02
CA ASN A 155 2.26 -1.00 -14.57
C ASN A 155 3.04 -0.94 -13.27
N PHE A 156 2.54 -1.59 -12.19
CA PHE A 156 3.02 -1.33 -10.83
C PHE A 156 3.25 -2.58 -9.98
N ALA A 157 2.59 -3.71 -10.29
CA ALA A 157 2.60 -4.90 -9.43
C ALA A 157 3.03 -6.17 -10.20
N GLY A 158 4.14 -6.10 -10.93
CA GLY A 158 4.69 -7.23 -11.67
C GLY A 158 5.16 -8.34 -10.73
N PRO A 159 4.72 -9.60 -10.92
CA PRO A 159 4.90 -10.68 -9.96
C PRO A 159 6.27 -11.37 -9.98
N GLN A 160 7.15 -11.04 -10.94
CA GLN A 160 8.31 -11.85 -11.33
C GLN A 160 9.24 -12.21 -10.16
N TYR A 161 9.46 -11.30 -9.21
CA TYR A 161 10.34 -11.53 -8.07
C TYR A 161 9.73 -12.48 -7.03
N PHE A 162 8.42 -12.31 -6.74
CA PHE A 162 7.72 -13.21 -5.84
C PHE A 162 7.54 -14.61 -6.45
N MET A 163 7.50 -14.71 -7.78
CA MET A 163 7.34 -15.99 -8.46
C MET A 163 8.62 -16.85 -8.46
N ASP A 164 9.72 -16.33 -7.97
CA ASP A 164 10.87 -17.15 -7.56
C ASP A 164 10.72 -17.74 -6.16
N ARG A 165 9.62 -17.46 -5.48
CA ARG A 165 9.28 -18.00 -4.15
C ARG A 165 8.07 -18.94 -4.24
N SER A 166 7.96 -19.84 -3.25
CA SER A 166 6.86 -20.80 -3.19
C SER A 166 5.63 -20.20 -2.48
N VAL A 167 5.03 -19.19 -3.07
CA VAL A 167 3.82 -18.49 -2.57
C VAL A 167 2.79 -18.37 -3.69
N VAL A 168 1.54 -18.13 -3.33
CA VAL A 168 0.52 -17.61 -4.25
C VAL A 168 0.42 -16.12 -4.03
N LEU A 169 0.60 -15.32 -5.08
CA LEU A 169 0.44 -13.87 -5.03
C LEU A 169 -0.90 -13.48 -5.65
N VAL A 170 -1.63 -12.62 -4.97
CA VAL A 170 -2.86 -11.99 -5.45
C VAL A 170 -2.67 -10.48 -5.46
N THR A 171 -2.87 -9.85 -6.62
CA THR A 171 -2.96 -8.39 -6.76
C THR A 171 -4.35 -8.01 -7.27
N PHE A 172 -4.81 -6.80 -7.01
CA PHE A 172 -6.17 -6.41 -7.39
C PHE A 172 -6.36 -4.89 -7.37
N ASN A 173 -7.46 -4.45 -7.98
CA ASN A 173 -7.92 -3.06 -7.94
C ASN A 173 -9.11 -2.92 -6.99
N TYR A 174 -9.28 -1.75 -6.40
CA TYR A 174 -10.44 -1.32 -5.62
C TYR A 174 -10.84 0.10 -6.05
N ARG A 175 -12.09 0.48 -5.84
CA ARG A 175 -12.57 1.84 -6.22
C ARG A 175 -11.79 2.93 -5.53
N LEU A 176 -11.50 3.98 -6.30
CA LEU A 176 -10.64 5.09 -5.94
C LEU A 176 -11.41 6.42 -5.91
N GLY A 177 -10.82 7.42 -5.27
CA GLY A 177 -11.34 8.79 -5.23
C GLY A 177 -12.79 8.86 -4.75
N SER A 178 -13.56 9.75 -5.32
CA SER A 178 -14.99 9.91 -4.97
C SER A 178 -15.81 8.64 -5.25
N LEU A 179 -15.48 7.86 -6.28
CA LEU A 179 -16.21 6.62 -6.59
C LEU A 179 -16.05 5.55 -5.50
N GLY A 180 -14.92 5.57 -4.77
CA GLY A 180 -14.61 4.62 -3.70
C GLY A 180 -14.77 5.15 -2.28
N PHE A 181 -14.67 6.47 -2.07
CA PHE A 181 -14.54 7.03 -0.73
C PHE A 181 -15.41 8.25 -0.44
N LEU A 182 -16.32 8.61 -1.35
CA LEU A 182 -17.25 9.72 -1.11
C LEU A 182 -18.15 9.41 0.09
N SER A 183 -18.23 10.34 1.04
CA SER A 183 -19.08 10.22 2.22
C SER A 183 -19.82 11.52 2.50
N THR A 184 -21.13 11.42 2.63
CA THR A 184 -22.01 12.52 3.03
C THR A 184 -22.51 12.36 4.47
N GLY A 185 -22.15 11.28 5.15
CA GLY A 185 -22.68 10.93 6.47
C GLY A 185 -24.17 10.55 6.45
N THR A 186 -24.68 10.18 5.27
CA THR A 186 -26.07 9.75 5.07
C THR A 186 -26.11 8.33 4.48
N LYS A 187 -27.31 7.75 4.41
CA LYS A 187 -27.53 6.41 3.86
C LYS A 187 -27.16 6.31 2.37
N GLU A 188 -27.28 7.42 1.61
CA GLU A 188 -26.97 7.51 0.19
C GLU A 188 -25.47 7.34 -0.09
N ALA A 189 -24.63 7.85 0.81
CA ALA A 189 -23.17 7.74 0.71
C ALA A 189 -22.55 7.60 2.11
N PRO A 190 -22.59 6.41 2.70
CA PRO A 190 -22.04 6.15 4.04
C PRO A 190 -20.51 6.13 4.09
N GLY A 191 -19.84 6.04 2.93
CA GLY A 191 -18.38 6.00 2.81
C GLY A 191 -17.77 4.60 2.72
N ASN A 192 -16.43 4.54 2.62
CA ASN A 192 -15.60 3.33 2.68
C ASN A 192 -15.87 2.28 1.59
N LEU A 193 -16.46 2.62 0.46
CA LEU A 193 -16.79 1.63 -0.57
C LEU A 193 -15.54 0.93 -1.12
N GLY A 194 -14.43 1.65 -1.32
CA GLY A 194 -13.17 1.05 -1.73
C GLY A 194 -12.62 0.04 -0.72
N LEU A 195 -12.83 0.27 0.60
CA LEU A 195 -12.46 -0.70 1.65
C LEU A 195 -13.42 -1.90 1.67
N LYS A 196 -14.71 -1.69 1.36
CA LYS A 196 -15.68 -2.79 1.19
C LYS A 196 -15.38 -3.63 -0.05
N ASP A 197 -14.82 -3.03 -1.11
CA ASP A 197 -14.30 -3.76 -2.28
C ASP A 197 -13.15 -4.68 -1.87
N GLN A 198 -12.23 -4.20 -1.02
CA GLN A 198 -11.14 -5.01 -0.46
C GLN A 198 -11.69 -6.18 0.38
N VAL A 199 -12.75 -5.98 1.17
CA VAL A 199 -13.42 -7.07 1.91
C VAL A 199 -14.03 -8.09 0.95
N ALA A 200 -14.70 -7.64 -0.12
CA ALA A 200 -15.27 -8.54 -1.12
C ALA A 200 -14.19 -9.40 -1.79
N LEU A 201 -13.04 -8.80 -2.12
CA LEU A 201 -11.89 -9.55 -2.60
C LEU A 201 -11.42 -10.60 -1.61
N LEU A 202 -11.25 -10.24 -0.33
CA LEU A 202 -10.77 -11.18 0.69
C LEU A 202 -11.75 -12.34 0.88
N ARG A 203 -13.05 -12.10 0.82
CA ARG A 203 -14.11 -13.14 0.82
C ARG A 203 -13.96 -14.06 -0.41
N TRP A 204 -13.69 -13.48 -1.58
CA TRP A 204 -13.44 -14.22 -2.81
C TRP A 204 -12.19 -15.11 -2.70
N VAL A 205 -11.07 -14.56 -2.22
CA VAL A 205 -9.82 -15.28 -1.99
C VAL A 205 -10.06 -16.45 -1.01
N LYS A 206 -10.70 -16.19 0.12
CA LYS A 206 -11.01 -17.22 1.11
C LYS A 206 -11.79 -18.39 0.53
N LEU A 207 -12.69 -18.14 -0.42
CA LEU A 207 -13.56 -19.14 -1.05
C LEU A 207 -12.84 -19.93 -2.15
N LEU A 208 -12.00 -19.29 -2.98
CA LEU A 208 -11.59 -19.87 -4.27
C LEU A 208 -10.09 -20.11 -4.41
N ILE A 209 -9.25 -19.52 -3.56
CA ILE A 209 -7.79 -19.55 -3.76
C ILE A 209 -7.18 -20.96 -3.72
N ALA A 210 -7.85 -21.92 -3.09
CA ALA A 210 -7.41 -23.31 -3.08
C ALA A 210 -7.38 -23.93 -4.49
N ARG A 211 -8.19 -23.45 -5.43
CA ARG A 211 -8.18 -23.88 -6.84
C ARG A 211 -6.92 -23.44 -7.58
N PHE A 212 -6.21 -22.47 -7.02
CA PHE A 212 -4.95 -21.93 -7.54
C PHE A 212 -3.74 -22.38 -6.70
N GLY A 213 -3.90 -23.38 -5.84
CA GLY A 213 -2.85 -23.93 -4.99
C GLY A 213 -2.57 -23.13 -3.72
N GLY A 214 -3.37 -22.09 -3.41
CA GLY A 214 -3.25 -21.29 -2.20
C GLY A 214 -3.94 -21.89 -0.98
N ASP A 215 -3.40 -21.63 0.21
CA ASP A 215 -4.03 -22.01 1.47
C ASP A 215 -4.96 -20.89 1.98
N PRO A 216 -6.30 -21.09 1.98
CA PRO A 216 -7.24 -20.10 2.51
C PRO A 216 -7.08 -19.86 4.01
N ASN A 217 -6.31 -20.70 4.74
CA ASN A 217 -6.01 -20.53 6.17
C ASN A 217 -4.61 -19.94 6.41
N SER A 218 -3.90 -19.52 5.35
CA SER A 218 -2.59 -18.87 5.45
C SER A 218 -2.50 -17.66 4.53
N ILE A 219 -3.39 -16.68 4.73
CA ILE A 219 -3.46 -15.43 3.96
C ILE A 219 -2.69 -14.34 4.71
N THR A 220 -1.77 -13.68 4.03
CA THR A 220 -1.01 -12.51 4.51
C THR A 220 -1.47 -11.30 3.70
N LEU A 221 -1.94 -10.23 4.37
CA LEU A 221 -2.13 -8.95 3.69
C LEU A 221 -0.80 -8.22 3.63
N LEU A 222 -0.44 -7.75 2.44
CA LEU A 222 0.67 -6.86 2.19
C LEU A 222 0.11 -5.55 1.66
N GLY A 223 0.30 -4.45 2.36
CA GLY A 223 -0.15 -3.13 1.92
C GLY A 223 0.96 -2.11 1.97
N TYR A 224 0.92 -1.16 1.04
CA TYR A 224 1.87 -0.05 0.96
C TYR A 224 1.16 1.30 1.00
N GLY A 225 1.66 2.29 1.73
CA GLY A 225 1.07 3.63 1.82
C GLY A 225 -0.41 3.61 2.20
N ALA A 226 -1.31 4.02 1.31
CA ALA A 226 -2.77 3.89 1.51
C ALA A 226 -3.22 2.43 1.64
N GLY A 227 -2.55 1.49 0.94
CA GLY A 227 -2.76 0.04 1.13
C GLY A 227 -2.32 -0.42 2.52
N ALA A 228 -1.22 0.11 3.06
CA ALA A 228 -0.78 -0.17 4.43
C ALA A 228 -1.78 0.40 5.47
N MET A 229 -2.28 1.62 5.24
CA MET A 229 -3.39 2.17 6.02
C MET A 229 -4.61 1.25 5.96
N SER A 230 -4.97 0.74 4.76
CA SER A 230 -6.06 -0.24 4.61
C SER A 230 -5.84 -1.50 5.45
N VAL A 231 -4.62 -2.07 5.46
CA VAL A 231 -4.30 -3.25 6.27
C VAL A 231 -4.53 -2.99 7.76
N THR A 232 -4.08 -1.84 8.26
CA THR A 232 -4.31 -1.47 9.67
C THR A 232 -5.80 -1.26 9.99
N LEU A 233 -6.60 -0.77 9.04
CA LEU A 233 -8.05 -0.65 9.17
C LEU A 233 -8.75 -2.02 9.10
N HIS A 234 -8.30 -2.93 8.21
CA HIS A 234 -8.81 -4.31 8.19
C HIS A 234 -8.60 -5.04 9.51
N MET A 235 -7.51 -4.77 10.23
CA MET A 235 -7.24 -5.40 11.53
C MET A 235 -8.24 -5.02 12.61
N VAL A 236 -8.91 -3.87 12.50
CA VAL A 236 -9.95 -3.41 13.45
C VAL A 236 -11.37 -3.55 12.89
N SER A 237 -11.53 -3.82 11.59
CA SER A 237 -12.82 -3.91 10.94
C SER A 237 -13.58 -5.19 11.29
N PRO A 238 -14.85 -5.09 11.73
CA PRO A 238 -15.69 -6.27 11.96
C PRO A 238 -15.95 -7.06 10.66
N MET A 239 -15.96 -6.40 9.48
CA MET A 239 -16.18 -7.04 8.20
C MET A 239 -15.00 -7.92 7.74
N SER A 240 -13.80 -7.70 8.31
CA SER A 240 -12.56 -8.38 7.91
C SER A 240 -12.14 -9.51 8.84
N LYS A 241 -12.92 -9.74 9.89
CA LYS A 241 -12.62 -10.76 10.89
C LYS A 241 -12.45 -12.14 10.26
N ASN A 242 -11.31 -12.82 10.56
CA ASN A 242 -10.96 -14.16 10.07
C ASN A 242 -10.72 -14.28 8.55
N LEU A 243 -10.59 -13.17 7.81
CA LEU A 243 -10.29 -13.20 6.39
C LEU A 243 -8.78 -13.30 6.08
N PHE A 244 -7.93 -12.96 7.05
CA PHE A 244 -6.46 -13.06 6.91
C PHE A 244 -5.79 -13.38 8.25
N HIS A 245 -4.50 -13.72 8.24
CA HIS A 245 -3.81 -14.37 9.35
C HIS A 245 -2.47 -13.71 9.71
N LYS A 246 -1.93 -12.85 8.84
CA LYS A 246 -0.67 -12.11 8.99
C LYS A 246 -0.75 -10.79 8.25
N ALA A 247 0.04 -9.82 8.66
CA ALA A 247 0.06 -8.49 8.06
C ALA A 247 1.48 -8.00 7.77
N ILE A 248 1.70 -7.46 6.57
CA ILE A 248 2.89 -6.72 6.16
C ILE A 248 2.43 -5.31 5.80
N ILE A 249 2.89 -4.32 6.54
CA ILE A 249 2.39 -2.94 6.54
C ILE A 249 3.57 -2.03 6.23
N MET A 250 3.66 -1.56 4.98
CA MET A 250 4.81 -0.82 4.47
C MET A 250 4.45 0.65 4.28
N SER A 251 5.22 1.53 4.89
CA SER A 251 5.16 3.00 4.69
C SER A 251 3.77 3.62 4.86
N GLY A 252 3.05 3.22 5.92
CA GLY A 252 1.73 3.81 6.23
C GLY A 252 1.00 3.10 7.37
N SER A 253 0.09 3.83 8.03
CA SER A 253 -0.79 3.30 9.07
C SER A 253 -1.98 4.25 9.30
N ALA A 254 -3.11 3.72 9.75
CA ALA A 254 -4.28 4.52 10.14
C ALA A 254 -4.20 5.10 11.56
N THR A 255 -3.04 5.02 12.23
CA THR A 255 -2.87 5.51 13.61
C THR A 255 -2.07 6.81 13.71
N GLY A 256 -2.12 7.67 12.68
CA GLY A 256 -1.45 8.97 12.64
C GLY A 256 -2.07 10.03 13.58
N GLN A 257 -1.67 11.28 13.36
CA GLN A 257 -2.23 12.46 14.05
C GLN A 257 -3.59 12.91 13.49
N TRP A 258 -3.98 12.35 12.35
CA TRP A 258 -5.27 12.62 11.73
C TRP A 258 -6.36 11.77 12.40
N GLU A 259 -7.42 12.42 12.81
CA GLU A 259 -8.64 11.74 13.23
C GLU A 259 -9.45 11.35 12.00
N LEU A 260 -10.02 10.15 12.00
CA LEU A 260 -10.94 9.75 10.95
C LEU A 260 -12.33 10.35 11.23
N PRO A 261 -12.89 11.10 10.28
CA PRO A 261 -14.20 11.72 10.48
C PRO A 261 -15.35 10.70 10.38
N GLU A 262 -16.53 11.07 10.86
CA GLU A 262 -17.76 10.31 10.62
C GLU A 262 -18.34 10.55 9.21
N GLU A 263 -17.92 11.63 8.55
CA GLU A 263 -18.35 12.00 7.21
C GLU A 263 -17.36 12.99 6.56
N GLN A 264 -17.45 13.15 5.25
CA GLN A 264 -16.67 14.15 4.49
C GLN A 264 -17.58 14.97 3.56
N LEU A 265 -18.65 15.54 4.10
CA LEU A 265 -19.62 16.31 3.32
C LEU A 265 -18.97 17.46 2.56
N TYR A 266 -18.00 18.15 3.16
CA TYR A 266 -17.25 19.21 2.48
C TYR A 266 -16.54 18.72 1.22
N VAL A 267 -15.86 17.55 1.29
CA VAL A 267 -15.17 16.95 0.13
C VAL A 267 -16.19 16.53 -0.94
N ALA A 268 -17.34 15.96 -0.51
CA ALA A 268 -18.42 15.56 -1.42
C ALA A 268 -19.04 16.79 -2.13
N GLN A 269 -19.29 17.87 -1.42
CA GLN A 269 -19.80 19.13 -1.99
C GLN A 269 -18.79 19.78 -2.94
N ARG A 270 -17.49 19.77 -2.60
CA ARG A 270 -16.43 20.25 -3.50
C ARG A 270 -16.37 19.44 -4.79
N GLN A 271 -16.48 18.10 -4.70
CA GLN A 271 -16.58 17.26 -5.89
C GLN A 271 -17.82 17.58 -6.72
N ALA A 272 -18.97 17.74 -6.07
CA ALA A 272 -20.24 18.09 -6.73
C ALA A 272 -20.17 19.44 -7.43
N LEU A 273 -19.57 20.46 -6.78
CA LEU A 273 -19.34 21.78 -7.38
C LEU A 273 -18.51 21.70 -8.66
N LEU A 274 -17.39 20.97 -8.63
CA LEU A 274 -16.53 20.78 -9.79
C LEU A 274 -17.23 20.07 -10.93
N LEU A 275 -18.18 19.18 -10.61
CA LEU A 275 -19.00 18.45 -11.57
C LEU A 275 -20.33 19.17 -11.92
N LYS A 276 -20.50 20.42 -11.45
CA LYS A 276 -21.70 21.23 -11.69
C LYS A 276 -23.00 20.54 -11.25
N CYS A 277 -22.97 19.94 -10.06
CA CYS A 277 -24.13 19.35 -9.40
C CYS A 277 -24.68 20.29 -8.30
N PRO A 278 -25.98 20.20 -7.96
CA PRO A 278 -26.56 20.99 -6.88
C PRO A 278 -25.95 20.61 -5.52
N LEU A 279 -25.90 21.59 -4.58
CA LEU A 279 -25.26 21.41 -3.28
C LEU A 279 -26.24 21.42 -2.10
N GLN A 280 -27.42 21.98 -2.29
CA GLN A 280 -28.36 22.30 -1.21
C GLN A 280 -29.10 21.07 -0.68
N ASN A 281 -29.33 20.09 -1.56
CA ASN A 281 -30.01 18.83 -1.24
C ASN A 281 -29.10 17.65 -1.54
N ILE A 282 -28.80 16.85 -0.51
CA ILE A 282 -27.87 15.70 -0.65
C ILE A 282 -28.41 14.66 -1.63
N THR A 283 -29.72 14.38 -1.64
CA THR A 283 -30.31 13.42 -2.56
C THR A 283 -30.17 13.89 -4.02
N GLU A 284 -30.50 15.15 -4.31
CA GLU A 284 -30.34 15.73 -5.65
C GLU A 284 -28.86 15.78 -6.07
N MET A 285 -27.97 16.10 -5.14
CA MET A 285 -26.51 16.06 -5.36
C MET A 285 -26.06 14.65 -5.74
N MET A 286 -26.44 13.63 -4.99
CA MET A 286 -26.07 12.26 -5.25
C MET A 286 -26.67 11.72 -6.55
N ASP A 287 -27.91 12.06 -6.86
CA ASP A 287 -28.55 11.72 -8.14
C ASP A 287 -27.83 12.35 -9.33
N CYS A 288 -27.40 13.62 -9.20
CA CYS A 288 -26.59 14.26 -10.22
C CYS A 288 -25.22 13.58 -10.37
N LEU A 289 -24.51 13.37 -9.26
CA LEU A 289 -23.21 12.68 -9.24
C LEU A 289 -23.32 11.30 -9.87
N LYS A 290 -24.35 10.54 -9.58
CA LYS A 290 -24.57 9.19 -10.14
C LYS A 290 -24.63 9.17 -11.66
N ARG A 291 -25.12 10.22 -12.30
CA ARG A 291 -25.24 10.35 -13.76
C ARG A 291 -23.99 10.87 -14.47
N LYS A 292 -22.99 11.37 -13.74
CA LYS A 292 -21.76 11.90 -14.34
C LYS A 292 -20.89 10.79 -14.93
N HIS A 293 -20.18 11.10 -16.00
CA HIS A 293 -19.24 10.16 -16.59
C HIS A 293 -18.03 9.96 -15.65
N TYR A 294 -17.53 8.74 -15.51
CA TYR A 294 -16.45 8.42 -14.55
C TYR A 294 -15.14 9.19 -14.80
N LEU A 295 -14.82 9.53 -16.05
CA LEU A 295 -13.65 10.35 -16.38
C LEU A 295 -13.78 11.80 -15.87
N GLU A 296 -14.99 12.32 -15.70
CA GLU A 296 -15.17 13.64 -15.11
C GLU A 296 -14.64 13.67 -13.67
N TYR A 297 -14.87 12.60 -12.89
CA TYR A 297 -14.30 12.47 -11.53
C TYR A 297 -12.78 12.41 -11.56
N ALA A 298 -12.21 11.60 -12.43
CA ALA A 298 -10.77 11.45 -12.58
C ALA A 298 -10.10 12.82 -12.91
N ASN A 299 -10.71 13.60 -13.78
CA ASN A 299 -10.16 14.86 -14.27
C ASN A 299 -10.28 16.02 -13.25
N THR A 300 -11.09 15.90 -12.20
CA THR A 300 -11.23 16.96 -11.17
C THR A 300 -10.15 16.93 -10.10
N LEU A 301 -9.36 15.85 -9.97
CA LEU A 301 -8.45 15.64 -8.84
C LEU A 301 -7.56 16.84 -8.54
N ARG A 302 -6.95 17.45 -9.57
CA ARG A 302 -6.05 18.61 -9.37
C ARG A 302 -6.71 19.79 -8.68
N ASN A 303 -8.01 19.96 -8.89
CA ASN A 303 -8.80 21.05 -8.32
C ASN A 303 -9.38 20.70 -6.94
N MET A 304 -9.15 19.45 -6.50
CA MET A 304 -9.54 18.97 -5.17
C MET A 304 -8.49 19.27 -4.11
N PHE A 305 -7.23 19.47 -4.47
CA PHE A 305 -6.18 19.83 -3.52
C PHE A 305 -6.31 21.25 -2.99
N GLU A 306 -5.93 21.47 -1.75
CA GLU A 306 -6.10 22.75 -1.05
C GLU A 306 -4.84 23.61 -1.10
N PHE A 307 -3.64 22.98 -1.09
CA PHE A 307 -2.36 23.68 -1.17
C PHE A 307 -1.38 22.93 -2.08
N GLY A 308 -0.69 23.67 -2.95
CA GLY A 308 0.25 23.10 -3.90
C GLY A 308 -0.43 22.12 -4.88
N ARG A 309 0.28 21.06 -5.25
CA ARG A 309 -0.21 20.09 -6.23
C ARG A 309 -0.79 18.81 -5.63
N GLN A 310 -0.65 18.60 -4.32
CA GLN A 310 -0.94 17.29 -3.69
C GLN A 310 -1.27 17.37 -2.19
N ASN A 311 -1.57 18.53 -1.64
CA ASN A 311 -1.92 18.64 -0.23
C ASN A 311 -3.42 18.95 -0.03
N PRO A 312 -4.12 18.26 0.88
CA PRO A 312 -3.62 17.16 1.71
C PRO A 312 -3.37 15.88 0.89
N LEU A 313 -2.34 15.11 1.27
CA LEU A 313 -1.97 13.88 0.55
C LEU A 313 -3.12 12.85 0.52
N ILE A 314 -3.84 12.68 1.63
CA ILE A 314 -5.02 11.82 1.71
C ILE A 314 -6.26 12.71 1.71
N LEU A 315 -6.79 12.93 0.52
CA LEU A 315 -7.96 13.79 0.30
C LEU A 315 -9.26 13.07 0.65
N TRP A 316 -9.44 11.85 0.15
CA TRP A 316 -10.57 10.98 0.49
C TRP A 316 -10.16 10.05 1.63
N LYS A 317 -10.49 10.43 2.86
CA LYS A 317 -10.19 9.64 4.05
C LYS A 317 -11.22 8.52 4.22
N PRO A 318 -10.82 7.36 4.77
CA PRO A 318 -11.76 6.47 5.40
C PRO A 318 -12.58 7.18 6.49
N VAL A 319 -13.80 6.73 6.75
CA VAL A 319 -14.69 7.35 7.74
C VAL A 319 -15.16 6.33 8.77
N VAL A 320 -15.45 6.79 9.99
CA VAL A 320 -16.16 6.00 10.99
C VAL A 320 -17.65 6.03 10.60
N GLU A 321 -18.17 4.94 10.07
CA GLU A 321 -19.50 4.90 9.47
C GLU A 321 -20.61 5.02 10.51
N ARG A 322 -21.56 5.93 10.28
CA ARG A 322 -22.83 5.99 11.02
C ARG A 322 -23.67 4.75 10.76
N ASP A 323 -24.49 4.39 11.72
CA ASP A 323 -25.36 3.22 11.63
C ASP A 323 -26.70 3.58 10.97
N PHE A 324 -26.93 3.04 9.78
CA PHE A 324 -28.18 3.13 9.03
C PHE A 324 -28.81 1.75 8.82
N GLY A 325 -28.31 0.71 9.53
CA GLY A 325 -28.68 -0.69 9.35
C GLY A 325 -27.87 -1.44 8.28
N GLN A 326 -26.83 -0.83 7.72
CA GLN A 326 -25.90 -1.47 6.77
C GLN A 326 -24.74 -2.17 7.49
N GLU A 327 -24.05 -3.09 6.78
CA GLU A 327 -22.72 -3.54 7.21
C GLU A 327 -21.75 -2.35 7.22
N ARG A 328 -21.08 -2.12 8.36
CA ARG A 328 -20.10 -1.05 8.55
C ARG A 328 -18.70 -1.62 8.54
N PHE A 329 -17.84 -1.03 7.67
CA PHE A 329 -16.44 -1.41 7.63
C PHE A 329 -15.69 -0.92 8.87
N LEU A 330 -15.96 0.32 9.28
CA LEU A 330 -15.34 0.95 10.46
C LEU A 330 -16.42 1.50 11.40
N THR A 331 -16.43 1.00 12.64
CA THR A 331 -17.44 1.33 13.65
C THR A 331 -16.93 2.24 14.76
N GLU A 332 -15.59 2.43 14.84
CA GLU A 332 -14.90 3.24 15.84
C GLU A 332 -13.59 3.78 15.25
N ASP A 333 -13.06 4.85 15.84
CA ASP A 333 -11.74 5.36 15.49
C ASP A 333 -10.66 4.27 15.70
N PRO A 334 -9.79 4.02 14.70
CA PRO A 334 -8.81 2.94 14.76
C PRO A 334 -7.79 3.11 15.90
N VAL A 335 -7.38 4.34 16.22
CA VAL A 335 -6.46 4.59 17.36
C VAL A 335 -7.09 4.11 18.64
N ARG A 336 -8.38 4.38 18.84
CA ARG A 336 -9.13 3.92 20.03
C ARG A 336 -9.24 2.40 20.06
N SER A 337 -9.58 1.77 18.94
CA SER A 337 -9.63 0.30 18.85
C SER A 337 -8.28 -0.35 19.19
N TYR A 338 -7.17 0.20 18.69
CA TYR A 338 -5.83 -0.27 19.04
C TYR A 338 -5.48 -0.04 20.53
N GLN A 339 -5.85 1.11 21.10
CA GLN A 339 -5.65 1.41 22.53
C GLN A 339 -6.41 0.43 23.43
N ASN A 340 -7.65 0.10 23.07
CA ASN A 340 -8.50 -0.84 23.80
C ASN A 340 -8.09 -2.31 23.62
N GLY A 341 -7.24 -2.59 22.62
CA GLY A 341 -6.87 -3.94 22.25
C GLY A 341 -7.91 -4.64 21.37
N ASP A 342 -8.85 -3.90 20.77
CA ASP A 342 -9.92 -4.41 19.91
C ASP A 342 -9.46 -4.51 18.44
N TYR A 343 -8.45 -5.33 18.18
CA TYR A 343 -7.90 -5.61 16.87
C TYR A 343 -7.44 -7.05 16.73
N MET A 344 -7.22 -7.53 15.51
CA MET A 344 -6.75 -8.89 15.24
C MET A 344 -5.31 -9.09 15.75
N LYS A 345 -5.12 -10.05 16.67
CA LYS A 345 -3.81 -10.36 17.28
C LYS A 345 -3.02 -11.32 16.40
N ILE A 346 -2.55 -10.84 15.27
CA ILE A 346 -1.80 -11.61 14.27
C ILE A 346 -0.35 -11.10 14.18
N PRO A 347 0.61 -11.92 13.69
CA PRO A 347 1.97 -11.46 13.45
C PRO A 347 2.03 -10.32 12.44
N ILE A 348 2.93 -9.36 12.66
CA ILE A 348 3.06 -8.13 11.85
C ILE A 348 4.52 -7.92 11.45
N ILE A 349 4.76 -7.58 10.18
CA ILE A 349 5.93 -6.83 9.71
C ILE A 349 5.46 -5.41 9.41
N THR A 350 6.20 -4.38 9.87
CA THR A 350 5.93 -3.00 9.50
C THR A 350 7.21 -2.19 9.45
N GLY A 351 7.24 -1.17 8.62
CA GLY A 351 8.40 -0.29 8.49
C GLY A 351 8.18 0.79 7.44
N MET A 352 9.28 1.45 7.09
CA MET A 352 9.29 2.57 6.16
C MET A 352 10.65 2.72 5.49
N THR A 353 10.72 3.50 4.42
CA THR A 353 11.97 3.93 3.80
C THR A 353 12.65 5.04 4.62
N LYS A 354 13.92 5.28 4.33
CA LYS A 354 14.74 6.27 5.06
C LYS A 354 14.26 7.71 4.81
N ASP A 355 13.96 8.05 3.54
CA ASP A 355 13.73 9.41 3.07
C ASP A 355 12.34 9.54 2.39
N GLU A 356 11.28 9.06 3.07
CA GLU A 356 9.92 8.83 2.56
C GLU A 356 9.36 9.89 1.59
N PHE A 357 9.26 11.15 2.00
CA PHE A 357 8.53 12.19 1.26
C PHE A 357 9.42 13.34 0.74
N VAL A 358 10.52 12.99 0.09
CA VAL A 358 11.36 13.95 -0.65
C VAL A 358 10.58 14.66 -1.77
N GLY A 359 9.73 13.97 -2.50
CA GLY A 359 9.01 14.53 -3.64
C GLY A 359 8.18 15.77 -3.32
N PRO A 360 7.31 15.75 -2.30
CA PRO A 360 6.61 16.94 -1.81
C PRO A 360 7.55 18.07 -1.37
N ALA A 361 8.66 17.76 -0.68
CA ALA A 361 9.63 18.74 -0.25
C ALA A 361 10.32 19.42 -1.44
N LEU A 362 10.81 18.65 -2.41
CA LEU A 362 11.39 19.17 -3.66
C LEU A 362 10.39 20.04 -4.42
N SER A 363 9.17 19.51 -4.65
CA SER A 363 8.13 20.25 -5.38
C SER A 363 7.77 21.59 -4.75
N LEU A 364 7.90 21.71 -3.42
CA LEU A 364 7.68 22.96 -2.71
C LEU A 364 8.89 23.89 -2.88
N LEU A 365 10.12 23.39 -2.65
CA LEU A 365 11.35 24.19 -2.73
C LEU A 365 11.69 24.68 -4.14
N GLU A 366 11.24 23.95 -5.18
CA GLU A 366 11.40 24.34 -6.59
C GLU A 366 10.38 25.39 -7.09
N ASN A 367 9.42 25.77 -6.24
CA ASN A 367 8.34 26.69 -6.63
C ASN A 367 8.27 27.89 -5.71
N ASP A 368 8.92 29.01 -6.09
CA ASP A 368 9.01 30.23 -5.28
C ASP A 368 7.66 30.73 -4.78
N ARG A 369 6.61 30.66 -5.62
CA ARG A 369 5.29 31.14 -5.24
C ARG A 369 4.70 30.31 -4.09
N TRP A 370 4.79 28.97 -4.19
CA TRP A 370 4.28 28.09 -3.13
C TRP A 370 5.17 28.13 -1.89
N LEU A 371 6.48 28.25 -2.09
CA LEU A 371 7.44 28.33 -1.01
C LEU A 371 7.25 29.61 -0.18
N ASN A 372 7.17 30.77 -0.82
CA ASN A 372 6.93 32.03 -0.14
C ASN A 372 5.61 32.01 0.63
N TYR A 373 4.53 31.52 -0.01
CA TYR A 373 3.24 31.38 0.67
C TYR A 373 3.31 30.42 1.87
N PHE A 374 4.02 29.30 1.72
CA PHE A 374 4.24 28.32 2.80
C PHE A 374 4.96 28.93 4.00
N VAL A 375 6.04 29.67 3.75
CA VAL A 375 6.82 30.33 4.81
C VAL A 375 6.00 31.41 5.52
N GLU A 376 5.36 32.31 4.74
CA GLU A 376 4.57 33.42 5.29
C GLU A 376 3.31 32.97 6.03
N ASN A 377 2.72 31.84 5.62
CA ASN A 377 1.44 31.34 6.13
C ASN A 377 1.54 29.96 6.74
N PHE A 378 2.69 29.58 7.30
CA PHE A 378 2.95 28.24 7.79
C PHE A 378 1.88 27.72 8.76
N GLU A 379 1.42 28.55 9.70
CA GLU A 379 0.40 28.17 10.67
C GLU A 379 -0.95 27.77 10.03
N LEU A 380 -1.28 28.32 8.86
CA LEU A 380 -2.48 27.99 8.10
C LEU A 380 -2.29 26.77 7.20
N VAL A 381 -1.08 26.60 6.64
CA VAL A 381 -0.79 25.59 5.63
C VAL A 381 -0.32 24.28 6.25
N ALA A 382 0.39 24.32 7.37
CA ALA A 382 0.92 23.14 8.03
C ALA A 382 -0.16 22.08 8.39
N PRO A 383 -1.36 22.45 8.91
CA PRO A 383 -2.42 21.48 9.13
C PRO A 383 -2.85 20.73 7.86
N ILE A 384 -2.85 21.40 6.71
CA ILE A 384 -3.20 20.82 5.41
C ILE A 384 -2.09 19.85 4.96
N CYS A 385 -0.84 20.34 4.94
CA CYS A 385 0.32 19.56 4.49
C CYS A 385 0.61 18.36 5.38
N PHE A 386 0.48 18.51 6.70
CA PHE A 386 0.85 17.52 7.70
C PHE A 386 -0.37 16.84 8.33
N MET A 387 -1.56 17.07 7.76
CA MET A 387 -2.79 16.33 8.01
C MET A 387 -3.24 16.30 9.48
N TYR A 388 -3.15 17.40 10.22
CA TYR A 388 -3.77 17.52 11.52
C TYR A 388 -4.96 18.49 11.52
N ASN A 389 -5.81 18.40 12.53
CA ASN A 389 -7.07 19.13 12.55
C ASN A 389 -6.87 20.64 12.69
N GLN A 390 -7.27 21.41 11.67
CA GLN A 390 -7.22 22.88 11.65
C GLN A 390 -8.07 23.52 12.76
N SER A 391 -9.19 22.87 13.12
CA SER A 391 -10.08 23.35 14.18
C SER A 391 -9.59 23.04 15.59
N ASN A 392 -8.44 22.37 15.72
CA ASN A 392 -7.84 22.12 17.04
C ASN A 392 -7.39 23.47 17.64
N PRO A 393 -7.83 23.83 18.87
CA PRO A 393 -7.40 25.09 19.53
C PRO A 393 -5.87 25.25 19.64
N ARG A 394 -5.13 24.14 19.57
CA ARG A 394 -3.67 24.13 19.59
C ARG A 394 -3.03 24.13 18.20
N ALA A 395 -3.79 24.19 17.11
CA ALA A 395 -3.25 24.05 15.75
C ALA A 395 -2.09 25.02 15.49
N SER A 396 -2.26 26.32 15.79
CA SER A 396 -1.22 27.33 15.63
C SER A 396 0.03 27.06 16.52
N SER A 397 -0.16 26.62 17.77
CA SER A 397 0.98 26.28 18.62
C SER A 397 1.73 25.05 18.15
N ILE A 398 1.00 24.05 17.62
CA ILE A 398 1.59 22.87 17.00
C ILE A 398 2.42 23.26 15.77
N SER A 399 1.88 24.11 14.89
CA SER A 399 2.62 24.61 13.72
C SER A 399 3.92 25.29 14.13
N ARG A 400 3.88 26.20 15.13
CA ARG A 400 5.10 26.89 15.62
C ARG A 400 6.11 25.92 16.21
N GLU A 401 5.68 24.92 17.00
CA GLU A 401 6.59 23.92 17.58
C GLU A 401 7.24 23.06 16.48
N LEU A 402 6.49 22.69 15.43
CA LEU A 402 7.03 21.99 14.25
C LEU A 402 8.05 22.86 13.52
N TRP A 403 7.72 24.12 13.23
CA TRP A 403 8.67 25.04 12.60
C TRP A 403 9.97 25.15 13.38
N ASN A 404 9.88 25.49 14.69
CA ASN A 404 11.04 25.66 15.56
C ASN A 404 11.92 24.41 15.64
N TYR A 405 11.31 23.22 15.62
CA TYR A 405 12.07 21.98 15.69
C TYR A 405 12.82 21.65 14.39
N TYR A 406 12.18 21.81 13.23
CA TYR A 406 12.78 21.42 11.96
C TYR A 406 13.59 22.53 11.30
N PHE A 407 13.26 23.79 11.54
CA PHE A 407 13.91 24.93 10.89
C PHE A 407 14.57 25.91 11.86
N GLY A 408 14.28 25.84 13.15
CA GLY A 408 14.82 26.77 14.16
C GLY A 408 14.37 28.20 13.91
N ASP A 409 15.31 29.14 14.04
CA ASP A 409 15.08 30.57 13.77
C ASP A 409 15.15 30.93 12.27
N ASN A 410 15.29 29.93 11.40
CA ASN A 410 15.41 30.14 9.96
C ASN A 410 14.07 30.59 9.37
N ILE A 411 14.02 31.80 8.85
CA ILE A 411 12.83 32.38 8.22
C ILE A 411 12.84 32.23 6.68
N THR A 412 13.93 31.71 6.13
CA THR A 412 14.10 31.51 4.68
C THR A 412 14.43 30.05 4.42
N LEU A 413 13.63 29.42 3.60
CA LEU A 413 13.89 28.07 3.11
C LEU A 413 14.43 28.12 1.69
N SER A 414 15.41 27.28 1.37
CA SER A 414 16.07 27.23 0.05
C SER A 414 16.50 25.83 -0.31
N LEU A 415 16.68 25.58 -1.60
CA LEU A 415 17.31 24.38 -2.11
C LEU A 415 18.82 24.67 -2.33
N PRO A 416 19.75 23.82 -1.89
CA PRO A 416 19.53 22.50 -1.26
C PRO A 416 19.38 22.55 0.28
N ASP A 417 19.68 23.67 0.95
CA ASP A 417 19.96 23.75 2.38
C ASP A 417 18.81 23.29 3.28
N SER A 418 17.55 23.52 2.84
CA SER A 418 16.36 23.16 3.64
C SER A 418 15.74 21.82 3.26
N LEU A 419 16.28 21.14 2.24
CA LEU A 419 15.64 19.96 1.68
C LEU A 419 15.58 18.80 2.67
N GLU A 420 16.67 18.54 3.42
CA GLU A 420 16.71 17.47 4.40
C GLU A 420 15.67 17.69 5.51
N ASN A 421 15.64 18.88 6.11
CA ASN A 421 14.72 19.21 7.20
C ASN A 421 13.26 19.16 6.76
N LEU A 422 12.96 19.68 5.57
CA LEU A 422 11.61 19.64 5.01
C LEU A 422 11.19 18.21 4.65
N THR A 423 12.11 17.40 4.11
CA THR A 423 11.89 15.98 3.87
C THR A 423 11.60 15.23 5.17
N GLN A 424 12.35 15.50 6.23
CA GLN A 424 12.13 14.88 7.54
C GLN A 424 10.76 15.27 8.10
N LEU A 425 10.36 16.53 8.01
CA LEU A 425 9.05 16.99 8.46
C LEU A 425 7.91 16.30 7.70
N TYR A 426 7.96 16.25 6.36
CA TYR A 426 6.97 15.53 5.56
C TYR A 426 6.96 14.02 5.86
N SER A 427 8.13 13.41 5.98
CA SER A 427 8.26 11.98 6.26
C SER A 427 7.68 11.61 7.63
N ASP A 428 8.00 12.39 8.65
CA ASP A 428 7.47 12.15 10.01
C ASP A 428 5.95 12.37 10.07
N ALA A 429 5.45 13.41 9.40
CA ALA A 429 4.02 13.74 9.38
C ALA A 429 3.19 12.69 8.64
N LEU A 430 3.62 12.27 7.46
CA LEU A 430 2.79 11.47 6.56
C LEU A 430 2.93 9.96 6.77
N THR A 431 4.09 9.49 7.28
CA THR A 431 4.35 8.06 7.49
C THR A 431 4.98 7.76 8.83
N GLY A 432 6.08 8.39 9.16
CA GLY A 432 6.97 7.98 10.25
C GLY A 432 6.26 7.89 11.60
N PHE A 433 5.57 8.95 11.99
CA PHE A 433 4.87 8.99 13.28
C PHE A 433 3.70 8.00 13.33
N SER A 434 2.94 7.86 12.23
CA SER A 434 1.81 6.93 12.20
C SER A 434 2.26 5.47 12.34
N VAL A 435 3.35 5.09 11.65
CA VAL A 435 3.95 3.75 11.76
C VAL A 435 4.53 3.52 13.14
N HIS A 436 5.28 4.50 13.69
CA HIS A 436 5.83 4.40 15.04
C HIS A 436 4.75 4.22 16.10
N ARG A 437 3.67 5.03 16.05
CA ARG A 437 2.52 4.89 16.95
C ARG A 437 1.86 3.51 16.81
N PHE A 438 1.69 3.04 15.59
CA PHE A 438 1.14 1.70 15.33
C PHE A 438 1.99 0.59 15.97
N VAL A 439 3.32 0.64 15.78
CA VAL A 439 4.24 -0.32 16.41
C VAL A 439 4.05 -0.35 17.92
N HIS A 440 3.99 0.82 18.56
CA HIS A 440 3.81 0.91 20.02
C HIS A 440 2.44 0.42 20.48
N LEU A 441 1.38 0.62 19.72
CA LEU A 441 0.05 0.13 20.06
C LEU A 441 -0.06 -1.39 19.84
N ALA A 442 0.40 -1.90 18.70
CA ALA A 442 0.26 -3.30 18.33
C ALA A 442 1.19 -4.23 19.14
N ALA A 443 2.41 -3.79 19.45
CA ALA A 443 3.40 -4.61 20.17
C ALA A 443 2.99 -4.94 21.62
N ARG A 444 1.91 -4.36 22.15
CA ARG A 444 1.35 -4.71 23.47
C ARG A 444 0.83 -6.15 23.53
N SER A 445 0.34 -6.69 22.41
CA SER A 445 -0.34 -7.98 22.40
C SER A 445 -0.04 -8.85 21.19
N THR A 446 0.85 -8.41 20.28
CA THR A 446 1.28 -9.24 19.16
C THR A 446 2.76 -9.03 18.82
N LYS A 447 3.35 -9.96 18.06
CA LYS A 447 4.72 -9.82 17.56
C LYS A 447 4.75 -8.83 16.40
N VAL A 448 5.55 -7.77 16.53
CA VAL A 448 5.77 -6.76 15.50
C VAL A 448 7.24 -6.76 15.12
N TYR A 449 7.53 -7.11 13.87
CA TYR A 449 8.86 -6.98 13.28
C TYR A 449 8.95 -5.61 12.61
N TYR A 450 9.77 -4.72 13.18
CA TYR A 450 9.91 -3.35 12.72
C TYR A 450 11.16 -3.19 11.87
N TYR A 451 11.08 -2.44 10.74
CA TYR A 451 12.23 -2.18 9.88
C TYR A 451 12.33 -0.71 9.46
N LYS A 452 13.54 -0.32 9.05
CA LYS A 452 13.82 0.84 8.22
C LYS A 452 14.53 0.34 6.97
N PHE A 453 14.04 0.70 5.79
CA PHE A 453 14.69 0.39 4.53
C PHE A 453 15.62 1.55 4.15
N SER A 454 16.92 1.30 4.09
CA SER A 454 17.97 2.29 3.84
C SER A 454 18.92 1.86 2.71
N TYR A 455 18.65 0.76 2.02
CA TYR A 455 19.41 0.34 0.85
C TYR A 455 19.15 1.29 -0.31
N GLN A 456 20.20 1.95 -0.79
CA GLN A 456 20.15 2.86 -1.93
C GLN A 456 20.73 2.17 -3.15
N GLY A 457 19.85 1.65 -4.04
CA GLY A 457 20.25 1.13 -5.33
C GLY A 457 20.53 2.25 -6.35
N GLN A 458 20.82 1.84 -7.56
CA GLN A 458 21.05 2.77 -8.68
C GLN A 458 19.75 3.39 -9.22
N ARG A 459 18.57 2.86 -8.81
CA ARG A 459 17.25 3.29 -9.27
C ARG A 459 16.40 3.77 -8.12
N SER A 460 15.61 4.80 -8.37
CA SER A 460 14.70 5.41 -7.42
C SER A 460 13.47 5.96 -8.15
N HIS A 461 12.40 6.24 -7.42
CA HIS A 461 11.23 6.95 -7.93
C HIS A 461 11.50 8.46 -8.09
N ILE A 462 12.55 8.99 -7.44
CA ILE A 462 12.91 10.41 -7.51
C ILE A 462 14.40 10.56 -7.71
N TYR A 463 14.75 11.28 -8.78
CA TYR A 463 16.12 11.64 -9.12
C TYR A 463 16.36 13.12 -8.91
N TYR A 464 17.49 13.45 -8.29
CA TYR A 464 18.00 14.81 -8.28
C TYR A 464 18.57 15.14 -9.65
N PRO A 465 18.28 16.31 -10.25
CA PRO A 465 18.88 16.68 -11.52
C PRO A 465 20.42 16.55 -11.44
N GLU A 466 21.01 15.80 -12.36
CA GLU A 466 22.47 15.59 -12.53
C GLU A 466 23.19 14.71 -11.48
N ASN A 467 22.55 14.36 -10.33
CA ASN A 467 23.24 13.71 -9.20
C ASN A 467 22.77 12.28 -8.87
N GLY A 468 21.89 11.69 -9.67
CA GLY A 468 21.36 10.34 -9.40
C GLY A 468 20.20 10.30 -8.39
N PRO A 469 19.94 9.13 -7.76
CA PRO A 469 18.84 8.98 -6.80
C PRO A 469 19.00 9.87 -5.59
N TYR A 470 17.90 10.51 -5.17
CA TYR A 470 17.87 11.30 -3.95
C TYR A 470 17.53 10.43 -2.73
N GLY A 471 18.51 9.74 -2.17
CA GLY A 471 18.29 8.89 -1.01
C GLY A 471 17.38 7.68 -1.29
N VAL A 472 16.62 7.25 -0.28
CA VAL A 472 15.72 6.08 -0.33
C VAL A 472 14.30 6.55 -0.07
N VAL A 473 13.58 6.83 -1.16
CA VAL A 473 12.31 7.55 -1.11
C VAL A 473 11.10 6.61 -1.01
N HIS A 474 9.91 7.19 -0.83
CA HIS A 474 8.64 6.45 -0.82
C HIS A 474 8.47 5.63 -2.10
N HIS A 475 8.18 4.34 -1.97
CA HIS A 475 8.10 3.28 -2.97
C HIS A 475 9.44 2.63 -3.37
N ASP A 476 10.61 3.14 -3.00
CA ASP A 476 11.87 2.54 -3.43
C ASP A 476 12.07 1.11 -2.94
N ASP A 477 11.60 0.77 -1.74
CA ASP A 477 11.62 -0.60 -1.22
C ASP A 477 10.65 -1.54 -1.96
N LEU A 478 9.61 -0.99 -2.59
CA LEU A 478 8.63 -1.78 -3.36
C LEU A 478 9.20 -2.30 -4.68
N MET A 479 10.17 -1.57 -5.28
CA MET A 479 10.88 -2.02 -6.49
C MET A 479 11.67 -3.32 -6.32
N TYR A 480 11.97 -3.73 -5.07
CA TYR A 480 12.62 -5.01 -4.75
C TYR A 480 11.62 -6.15 -4.50
N LEU A 481 10.32 -5.86 -4.54
CA LEU A 481 9.23 -6.82 -4.37
C LEU A 481 8.44 -7.04 -5.66
N PHE A 482 8.27 -5.99 -6.45
CA PHE A 482 7.48 -5.99 -7.68
C PHE A 482 8.29 -5.38 -8.84
N VAL A 483 8.04 -5.91 -10.03
CA VAL A 483 8.48 -5.23 -11.24
C VAL A 483 7.52 -4.08 -11.52
N GLU A 484 8.05 -2.89 -11.69
CA GLU A 484 7.30 -1.66 -11.97
C GLU A 484 7.68 -1.11 -13.35
N PRO A 485 7.15 -1.65 -14.46
CA PRO A 485 7.58 -1.31 -15.80
C PRO A 485 7.45 0.17 -16.16
N SER A 486 6.54 0.90 -15.48
CA SER A 486 6.36 2.34 -15.63
C SER A 486 7.48 3.18 -15.00
N VAL A 487 8.29 2.60 -14.12
CA VAL A 487 9.38 3.27 -13.38
C VAL A 487 10.73 2.74 -13.81
N SER A 488 10.88 1.41 -13.90
CA SER A 488 12.16 0.75 -14.11
C SER A 488 11.97 -0.60 -14.82
N ARG A 489 12.96 -1.00 -15.66
CA ARG A 489 13.01 -2.39 -16.12
C ARG A 489 13.16 -3.36 -14.95
N MET A 490 12.79 -4.60 -15.14
CA MET A 490 13.11 -5.69 -14.21
C MET A 490 14.63 -5.72 -13.96
N PHE A 491 15.04 -5.91 -12.71
CA PHE A 491 16.43 -6.22 -12.39
C PHE A 491 16.77 -7.62 -12.89
N ASN A 492 17.90 -7.76 -13.60
CA ASN A 492 18.42 -9.08 -13.98
C ASN A 492 19.12 -9.73 -12.78
N GLU A 493 19.44 -11.02 -12.90
CA GLU A 493 20.16 -11.75 -11.83
C GLU A 493 21.55 -11.16 -11.56
N ASP A 494 22.20 -10.61 -12.58
CA ASP A 494 23.55 -10.00 -12.52
C ASP A 494 23.54 -8.52 -12.10
N ASP A 495 22.36 -7.89 -11.94
CA ASP A 495 22.27 -6.52 -11.41
C ASP A 495 22.55 -6.55 -9.89
N ASP A 496 23.32 -5.58 -9.36
CA ASP A 496 23.67 -5.48 -7.94
C ASP A 496 22.43 -5.52 -7.03
N GLU A 497 21.32 -4.96 -7.48
CA GLU A 497 20.05 -4.93 -6.79
C GLU A 497 19.40 -6.32 -6.64
N SER A 498 19.80 -7.32 -7.44
CA SER A 498 19.27 -8.68 -7.36
C SER A 498 19.53 -9.32 -5.99
N GLY A 499 20.62 -8.96 -5.33
CA GLY A 499 20.90 -9.35 -3.95
C GLY A 499 19.78 -8.91 -2.99
N MET A 500 19.38 -7.63 -3.07
CA MET A 500 18.30 -7.07 -2.23
C MET A 500 16.93 -7.65 -2.60
N VAL A 501 16.62 -7.85 -3.88
CA VAL A 501 15.41 -8.58 -4.33
C VAL A 501 15.33 -9.96 -3.66
N ASN A 502 16.45 -10.69 -3.65
CA ASN A 502 16.51 -12.01 -3.00
C ASN A 502 16.27 -11.94 -1.50
N ILE A 503 16.96 -11.05 -0.80
CA ILE A 503 16.85 -10.87 0.66
C ILE A 503 15.41 -10.51 1.02
N PHE A 504 14.87 -9.47 0.40
CA PHE A 504 13.59 -8.91 0.82
C PHE A 504 12.42 -9.86 0.50
N THR A 505 12.37 -10.43 -0.72
CA THR A 505 11.33 -11.42 -1.06
C THR A 505 11.42 -12.69 -0.21
N ARG A 506 12.62 -13.13 0.22
CA ARG A 506 12.80 -14.29 1.12
C ARG A 506 12.28 -14.01 2.52
N MET A 507 12.58 -12.84 3.10
CA MET A 507 12.06 -12.45 4.42
C MET A 507 10.53 -12.44 4.43
N LEU A 508 9.90 -11.78 3.43
CA LEU A 508 8.44 -11.69 3.36
C LEU A 508 7.80 -13.05 3.07
N SER A 509 8.42 -13.89 2.23
CA SER A 509 7.92 -15.24 2.00
C SER A 509 8.04 -16.13 3.24
N ALA A 510 9.16 -16.08 3.97
CA ALA A 510 9.32 -16.81 5.23
C ALA A 510 8.25 -16.38 6.26
N PHE A 511 7.99 -15.08 6.35
CA PHE A 511 6.92 -14.54 7.19
C PHE A 511 5.52 -15.02 6.75
N ALA A 512 5.24 -15.05 5.46
CA ALA A 512 3.97 -15.57 4.93
C ALA A 512 3.75 -17.04 5.30
N TYR A 513 4.82 -17.84 5.39
CA TYR A 513 4.75 -19.24 5.85
C TYR A 513 4.46 -19.35 7.35
N LYS A 514 5.23 -18.67 8.20
CA LYS A 514 5.32 -18.98 9.64
C LYS A 514 4.92 -17.82 10.57
N GLY A 515 4.71 -16.62 10.05
CA GLY A 515 4.59 -15.40 10.87
C GLY A 515 5.92 -14.96 11.51
N ASP A 516 7.04 -15.49 10.97
CA ASP A 516 8.41 -15.18 11.40
C ASP A 516 9.28 -14.98 10.14
N PRO A 517 9.93 -13.81 9.96
CA PRO A 517 10.75 -13.53 8.78
C PRO A 517 12.11 -14.25 8.81
N ASN A 518 12.50 -14.80 9.96
CA ASN A 518 13.79 -15.49 10.13
C ASN A 518 13.77 -16.85 9.46
N LYS A 519 14.81 -17.16 8.68
CA LYS A 519 15.02 -18.45 8.04
C LYS A 519 16.48 -18.85 8.16
N PRO A 520 16.90 -19.43 9.30
CA PRO A 520 18.32 -19.75 9.58
C PRO A 520 18.96 -20.71 8.57
N SER A 521 18.17 -21.56 7.89
CA SER A 521 18.65 -22.47 6.84
C SER A 521 18.89 -21.79 5.49
N ASP A 522 18.49 -20.52 5.32
CA ASP A 522 18.65 -19.78 4.08
C ASP A 522 20.02 -19.10 4.04
N LYS A 523 20.79 -19.29 2.97
CA LYS A 523 22.14 -18.74 2.83
C LYS A 523 22.21 -17.20 2.89
N TYR A 524 21.13 -16.52 2.52
CA TYR A 524 21.06 -15.05 2.55
C TYR A 524 20.59 -14.50 3.90
N LEU A 525 19.94 -15.32 4.74
CA LEU A 525 19.30 -14.90 5.99
C LEU A 525 19.86 -15.60 7.24
N ARG A 526 20.81 -16.56 7.09
CA ARG A 526 21.32 -17.40 8.19
C ARG A 526 21.98 -16.61 9.32
N ASP A 527 22.64 -15.52 8.97
CA ASP A 527 23.40 -14.70 9.92
C ASP A 527 22.56 -13.57 10.55
N ILE A 528 21.28 -13.49 10.16
CA ILE A 528 20.37 -12.44 10.58
C ILE A 528 19.33 -13.00 11.55
N ARG A 529 19.25 -12.39 12.71
CA ARG A 529 18.16 -12.63 13.64
C ARG A 529 17.34 -11.37 13.81
N TRP A 530 16.33 -11.16 12.96
CA TRP A 530 15.38 -10.09 13.10
C TRP A 530 14.57 -10.27 14.38
N ARG A 531 14.81 -9.44 15.38
CA ARG A 531 14.12 -9.48 16.67
C ARG A 531 12.84 -8.67 16.58
N PRO A 532 11.73 -9.15 17.13
CA PRO A 532 10.51 -8.34 17.23
C PRO A 532 10.77 -7.12 18.13
N PHE A 533 9.99 -6.06 17.88
CA PHE A 533 10.01 -4.84 18.69
C PHE A 533 9.78 -5.17 20.16
N SER A 534 10.49 -4.48 21.04
CA SER A 534 10.28 -4.50 22.50
C SER A 534 10.42 -3.10 23.05
N TYR A 535 9.61 -2.72 24.04
CA TYR A 535 9.63 -1.38 24.62
C TYR A 535 11.01 -1.01 25.24
N LYS A 536 11.69 -1.98 25.82
CA LYS A 536 13.00 -1.76 26.48
C LYS A 536 14.12 -1.44 25.50
N LYS A 537 14.11 -2.08 24.31
CA LYS A 537 15.21 -2.00 23.32
C LYS A 537 14.79 -1.32 22.04
N GLN A 538 13.49 -1.19 21.78
CA GLN A 538 12.92 -0.59 20.58
C GLN A 538 13.55 -1.09 19.27
N TYR A 539 13.72 -2.42 19.19
CA TYR A 539 14.41 -3.07 18.07
C TYR A 539 13.74 -2.78 16.73
N TYR A 540 14.58 -2.47 15.73
CA TYR A 540 14.22 -2.49 14.32
C TYR A 540 15.37 -3.07 13.50
N LEU A 541 15.06 -3.65 12.33
CA LEU A 541 16.04 -4.07 11.34
C LEU A 541 16.32 -2.91 10.39
N ASP A 542 17.57 -2.47 10.29
CA ASP A 542 18.03 -1.56 9.26
C ASP A 542 18.41 -2.40 8.04
N ILE A 543 17.61 -2.27 6.96
CA ILE A 543 17.79 -2.99 5.69
C ILE A 543 18.54 -2.04 4.75
N GLY A 544 19.86 -2.09 4.82
CA GLY A 544 20.79 -1.33 3.98
C GLY A 544 21.68 -2.26 3.17
N ASP A 545 22.88 -1.83 2.82
CA ASP A 545 23.91 -2.67 2.20
C ASP A 545 24.23 -3.87 3.10
N GLU A 546 24.13 -3.67 4.41
CA GLU A 546 24.14 -4.71 5.42
C GLU A 546 22.83 -4.73 6.18
N LEU A 547 22.44 -5.92 6.65
CA LEU A 547 21.28 -6.09 7.52
C LEU A 547 21.71 -5.94 8.98
N VAL A 548 21.31 -4.85 9.64
CA VAL A 548 21.78 -4.54 11.00
C VAL A 548 20.61 -4.37 11.96
N MET A 549 20.61 -5.13 13.07
CA MET A 549 19.66 -4.90 14.17
C MET A 549 20.06 -3.65 14.96
N ARG A 550 19.16 -2.69 15.02
CA ARG A 550 19.32 -1.43 15.77
C ARG A 550 18.20 -1.23 16.78
N GLY A 551 18.29 -0.17 17.59
CA GLY A 551 17.26 0.24 18.55
C GLY A 551 16.99 1.74 18.50
N GLY A 552 15.72 2.14 18.74
CA GLY A 552 15.34 3.56 18.86
C GLY A 552 15.30 4.30 17.51
N LEU A 553 14.46 3.86 16.56
CA LEU A 553 14.30 4.55 15.28
C LEU A 553 13.72 5.95 15.48
N ASN A 554 14.46 6.99 15.05
CA ASN A 554 14.06 8.41 15.07
C ASN A 554 13.45 8.89 16.39
N THR A 555 13.96 8.40 17.53
CA THR A 555 13.33 8.56 18.85
C THR A 555 13.04 10.02 19.19
N GLN A 556 14.00 10.95 18.98
CA GLN A 556 13.82 12.37 19.33
C GLN A 556 12.68 13.02 18.54
N ARG A 557 12.61 12.75 17.22
CA ARG A 557 11.55 13.30 16.36
C ARG A 557 10.18 12.76 16.77
N TYR A 558 10.06 11.44 17.00
CA TYR A 558 8.78 10.83 17.37
C TYR A 558 8.33 11.17 18.80
N GLU A 559 9.24 11.48 19.74
CA GLU A 559 8.86 12.03 21.03
C GLU A 559 8.24 13.44 20.90
N LEU A 560 8.75 14.28 19.99
CA LEU A 560 8.08 15.55 19.66
C LEU A 560 6.64 15.29 19.19
N TRP A 561 6.46 14.42 18.18
CA TRP A 561 5.14 14.12 17.63
C TRP A 561 4.19 13.50 18.66
N LYS A 562 4.66 12.64 19.54
CA LYS A 562 3.86 12.11 20.67
C LYS A 562 3.39 13.21 21.62
N ARG A 563 4.24 14.18 21.93
CA ARG A 563 3.90 15.32 22.78
C ARG A 563 2.89 16.26 22.11
N LEU A 564 3.05 16.51 20.81
CA LEU A 564 2.12 17.36 20.04
C LEU A 564 0.74 16.69 19.88
N PHE A 565 0.72 15.39 19.69
CA PHE A 565 -0.48 14.58 19.42
C PHE A 565 -0.62 13.43 20.43
N PRO A 566 -0.86 13.72 21.72
CA PRO A 566 -0.94 12.69 22.76
C PRO A 566 -2.14 11.77 22.52
N LEU A 567 -2.02 10.52 22.97
CA LEU A 567 -3.14 9.60 23.06
C LEU A 567 -4.02 9.98 24.26
N ASN A 568 -5.29 10.27 24.03
CA ASN A 568 -6.24 10.53 25.11
C ASN A 568 -6.62 9.21 25.77
N TRP A 569 -6.05 8.93 26.95
CA TRP A 569 -6.32 7.73 27.76
C TRP A 569 -7.62 7.83 28.59
N ARG A 570 -8.66 8.53 28.15
CA ARG A 570 -9.95 8.48 28.84
C ARG A 570 -10.55 7.09 28.66
N ARG A 571 -10.31 6.21 29.65
CA ARG A 571 -11.16 5.04 29.89
C ARG A 571 -12.57 5.56 30.16
N GLN A 572 -13.48 5.43 29.22
CA GLN A 572 -14.88 5.33 29.57
C GLN A 572 -15.05 3.95 30.21
N SER A 573 -15.09 3.91 31.54
CA SER A 573 -15.47 2.72 32.27
C SER A 573 -16.88 2.32 31.83
N LYS A 574 -17.03 1.16 31.24
CA LYS A 574 -18.34 0.53 30.98
C LYS A 574 -19.03 0.15 32.29
N HIS A 575 -18.39 0.33 33.44
CA HIS A 575 -18.97 0.24 34.78
C HIS A 575 -18.21 1.19 35.69
N GLY A 576 -18.96 2.08 36.37
CA GLY A 576 -18.41 3.06 37.29
C GLY A 576 -17.58 2.41 38.39
N VAL A 577 -16.29 2.57 38.35
CA VAL A 577 -15.34 2.47 39.46
C VAL A 577 -14.13 3.35 39.16
N ASN A 578 -13.75 4.11 40.15
CA ASN A 578 -12.84 5.23 40.23
C ASN A 578 -11.48 5.12 39.53
N ASP A 579 -11.03 6.29 39.03
CA ASP A 579 -9.72 6.60 38.51
C ASP A 579 -8.58 6.14 39.44
N VAL A 580 -7.59 5.50 38.84
CA VAL A 580 -6.24 5.43 39.39
C VAL A 580 -5.30 5.93 38.27
N ASP A 581 -4.73 7.11 38.52
CA ASP A 581 -3.66 7.69 37.71
C ASP A 581 -2.43 6.76 37.73
N TYR A 582 -1.90 6.45 36.54
CA TYR A 582 -0.53 5.96 36.37
C TYR A 582 0.20 6.86 35.39
N GLU A 583 1.21 7.55 35.91
CA GLU A 583 2.27 8.27 35.17
C GLU A 583 3.05 7.39 34.19
#